data_b05783d0eb34316da05faa2d76ddf8c6
#
_entry.id   b05783d0eb34316da05faa2d76ddf8c6
#
_cell.length_a   1.000
_cell.length_b   1.000
_cell.length_c   1.000
_cell.angle_alpha   90.00
_cell.angle_beta   90.00
_cell.angle_gamma   90.00
#
_symmetry.space_group_name_H-M   'P 1'
#
loop_
_entity.id
_entity.type
_entity.pdbx_description
1 polymer ?
#
loop_
_entity_poly.entity_id
_entity_poly.type
_entity_poly.pdbx_seq_one_letter_code
_entity_poly.pdbx_strand_id
1 'polypeptide(L)'
;LFRSIDLGGSGNSHTAILARTMGIPAICGAGEALAEGYNGRVGYIDGETGQLIIDPDAMTQAALKEKYEKQQETKKLLETMKGQEDITLDGKKMLLYCNIGSPEDVAAVLANDGQGIGLFRSEFLYLSASDYPTEDEQFEAYRSVATAMNGKRVVIRTLDIGADKQVDYFDMKEEENPALGVRAIRICLNRPEVFRTQLRALYRASVYGKIAIMF
;
A
#
# COMPACT_ATOMS: atom_id res chain seq x y z
N LEU A 1 14.57 17.08 3.12
CA LEU A 1 13.22 16.57 3.41
C LEU A 1 12.39 16.72 2.15
N PHE A 2 12.05 15.60 1.51
CA PHE A 2 11.16 15.61 0.36
C PHE A 2 9.75 15.94 0.84
N ARG A 3 9.09 16.88 0.17
CA ARG A 3 7.70 17.26 0.36
C ARG A 3 7.12 17.51 -1.01
N SER A 4 5.87 17.18 -1.25
CA SER A 4 5.25 17.33 -2.56
C SER A 4 3.89 18.02 -2.46
N ILE A 5 3.64 18.90 -3.43
CA ILE A 5 2.32 19.46 -3.66
C ILE A 5 1.98 19.17 -5.11
N ASP A 6 0.87 18.50 -5.32
CA ASP A 6 0.35 18.15 -6.64
C ASP A 6 -0.84 19.09 -6.95
N LEU A 7 -0.80 19.72 -8.11
CA LEU A 7 -1.85 20.64 -8.56
C LEU A 7 -3.15 19.89 -8.88
N GLY A 8 -3.02 18.68 -9.37
CA GLY A 8 -4.15 17.82 -9.71
C GLY A 8 -4.27 16.62 -8.77
N GLY A 9 -5.07 15.66 -9.20
CA GLY A 9 -5.21 14.38 -8.50
C GLY A 9 -6.08 14.42 -7.26
N SER A 10 -6.24 13.27 -6.68
CA SER A 10 -6.99 13.04 -5.44
C SER A 10 -6.13 12.26 -4.45
N GLY A 11 -6.61 12.12 -3.21
CA GLY A 11 -5.94 11.30 -2.19
C GLY A 11 -5.75 9.82 -2.56
N ASN A 12 -6.37 9.37 -3.65
CA ASN A 12 -6.25 8.03 -4.21
C ASN A 12 -5.40 7.99 -5.50
N SER A 13 -4.83 9.13 -5.93
CA SER A 13 -3.93 9.17 -7.09
C SER A 13 -2.65 8.36 -6.81
N HIS A 14 -1.99 7.94 -7.87
CA HIS A 14 -0.72 7.19 -7.77
C HIS A 14 0.33 7.97 -6.96
N THR A 15 0.44 9.29 -7.20
CA THR A 15 1.33 10.19 -6.45
C THR A 15 1.00 10.21 -4.96
N ALA A 16 -0.29 10.28 -4.59
CA ALA A 16 -0.72 10.30 -3.20
C ALA A 16 -0.43 8.97 -2.49
N ILE A 17 -0.65 7.86 -3.18
CA ILE A 17 -0.33 6.51 -2.67
C ILE A 17 1.18 6.38 -2.44
N LEU A 18 1.99 6.80 -3.40
CA LEU A 18 3.45 6.74 -3.29
C LEU A 18 3.97 7.61 -2.15
N ALA A 19 3.48 8.85 -2.04
CA ALA A 19 3.86 9.76 -0.94
C ALA A 19 3.51 9.15 0.43
N ARG A 20 2.33 8.54 0.55
CA ARG A 20 1.89 7.87 1.79
C ARG A 20 2.78 6.67 2.13
N THR A 21 3.11 5.85 1.15
CA THR A 21 4.00 4.70 1.33
C THR A 21 5.41 5.13 1.76
N MET A 22 5.91 6.23 1.20
CA MET A 22 7.22 6.78 1.55
C MET A 22 7.22 7.63 2.83
N GLY A 23 6.05 7.87 3.46
CA GLY A 23 5.92 8.73 4.64
C GLY A 23 6.27 10.20 4.34
N ILE A 24 6.03 10.66 3.12
CA ILE A 24 6.32 12.02 2.66
C ILE A 24 5.06 12.88 2.82
N PRO A 25 5.10 14.01 3.54
CA PRO A 25 3.98 14.96 3.57
C PRO A 25 3.64 15.43 2.15
N ALA A 26 2.40 15.22 1.74
CA ALA A 26 1.93 15.59 0.41
C ALA A 26 0.52 16.22 0.47
N ILE A 27 0.28 17.17 -0.40
CA ILE A 27 -1.05 17.75 -0.65
C ILE A 27 -1.38 17.51 -2.12
N CYS A 28 -2.55 16.97 -2.40
CA CYS A 28 -3.05 16.74 -3.75
C CYS A 28 -4.27 17.63 -4.01
N GLY A 29 -4.49 17.99 -5.28
CA GLY A 29 -5.62 18.81 -5.67
C GLY A 29 -5.49 20.27 -5.25
N ALA A 30 -4.26 20.80 -5.17
CA ALA A 30 -4.01 22.20 -4.80
C ALA A 30 -4.54 23.19 -5.85
N GLY A 31 -4.77 22.74 -7.11
CA GLY A 31 -5.34 23.54 -8.18
C GLY A 31 -4.58 24.86 -8.40
N GLU A 32 -5.33 25.93 -8.59
CA GLU A 32 -4.80 27.28 -8.78
C GLU A 32 -4.29 27.96 -7.48
N ALA A 33 -4.38 27.28 -6.34
CA ALA A 33 -3.89 27.82 -5.05
C ALA A 33 -2.37 28.02 -5.02
N LEU A 34 -1.63 27.36 -5.93
CA LEU A 34 -0.20 27.55 -6.10
C LEU A 34 0.08 28.60 -7.17
N ALA A 35 0.56 29.78 -6.76
CA ALA A 35 1.00 30.82 -7.66
C ALA A 35 2.52 30.76 -7.88
N GLU A 36 2.98 31.12 -9.09
CA GLU A 36 4.42 31.19 -9.41
C GLU A 36 5.22 32.10 -8.45
N GLY A 37 4.56 33.12 -7.88
CA GLY A 37 5.15 34.05 -6.91
C GLY A 37 5.57 33.42 -5.58
N TYR A 38 5.28 32.14 -5.33
CA TYR A 38 5.71 31.42 -4.12
C TYR A 38 7.09 30.78 -4.25
N ASN A 39 7.68 30.81 -5.42
CA ASN A 39 9.00 30.23 -5.63
C ASN A 39 10.07 30.92 -4.77
N GLY A 40 10.82 30.12 -4.00
CA GLY A 40 11.85 30.61 -3.08
C GLY A 40 11.34 31.11 -1.72
N ARG A 41 10.03 31.09 -1.47
CA ARG A 41 9.44 31.44 -0.17
C ARG A 41 9.45 30.24 0.80
N VAL A 42 9.37 30.53 2.08
CA VAL A 42 9.26 29.49 3.11
C VAL A 42 7.82 28.98 3.17
N GLY A 43 7.63 27.68 2.93
CA GLY A 43 6.33 27.03 2.99
C GLY A 43 6.29 25.94 4.05
N TYR A 44 5.15 25.79 4.70
CA TYR A 44 4.85 24.70 5.63
C TYR A 44 3.71 23.85 5.07
N ILE A 45 3.93 22.54 5.03
CA ILE A 45 2.96 21.58 4.53
C ILE A 45 2.51 20.68 5.67
N ASP A 46 1.21 20.62 5.88
CA ASP A 46 0.55 19.65 6.74
C ASP A 46 -0.28 18.68 5.89
N GLY A 47 0.27 17.49 5.65
CA GLY A 47 -0.41 16.45 4.86
C GLY A 47 -1.59 15.80 5.58
N GLU A 48 -1.73 15.99 6.89
CA GLU A 48 -2.85 15.47 7.68
C GLU A 48 -4.11 16.34 7.52
N THR A 49 -3.92 17.65 7.55
CA THR A 49 -5.02 18.63 7.42
C THR A 49 -5.19 19.16 5.98
N GLY A 50 -4.24 18.87 5.08
CA GLY A 50 -4.23 19.40 3.73
C GLY A 50 -3.88 20.90 3.65
N GLN A 51 -3.19 21.44 4.66
CA GLN A 51 -2.87 22.86 4.73
C GLN A 51 -1.48 23.17 4.16
N LEU A 52 -1.42 24.22 3.34
CA LEU A 52 -0.20 24.86 2.91
C LEU A 52 -0.18 26.28 3.48
N ILE A 53 0.85 26.62 4.23
CA ILE A 53 1.04 27.96 4.80
C ILE A 53 2.33 28.53 4.23
N ILE A 54 2.25 29.68 3.56
CA ILE A 54 3.40 30.36 2.95
C ILE A 54 3.78 31.54 3.84
N ASP A 55 5.07 31.69 4.14
CA ASP A 55 5.65 32.71 5.02
C ASP A 55 4.87 32.90 6.32
N PRO A 56 4.72 31.82 7.15
CA PRO A 56 4.01 31.92 8.41
C PRO A 56 4.64 32.98 9.31
N ASP A 57 3.83 33.74 10.03
CA ASP A 57 4.30 34.66 11.06
C ASP A 57 4.96 33.90 12.22
N ALA A 58 5.62 34.64 13.13
CA ALA A 58 6.39 34.04 14.23
C ALA A 58 5.51 33.20 15.17
N MET A 59 4.26 33.61 15.39
CA MET A 59 3.32 32.87 16.25
C MET A 59 2.89 31.56 15.58
N THR A 60 2.55 31.60 14.31
CA THR A 60 2.21 30.42 13.51
C THR A 60 3.39 29.46 13.42
N GLN A 61 4.61 29.97 13.17
CA GLN A 61 5.83 29.15 13.14
C GLN A 61 6.05 28.41 14.46
N ALA A 62 5.85 29.10 15.61
CA ALA A 62 6.01 28.48 16.90
C ALA A 62 5.00 27.33 17.13
N ALA A 63 3.73 27.54 16.77
CA ALA A 63 2.68 26.52 16.88
C ALA A 63 2.95 25.32 15.97
N LEU A 64 3.40 25.56 14.74
CA LEU A 64 3.73 24.50 13.78
C LEU A 64 4.96 23.70 14.23
N LYS A 65 5.94 24.36 14.81
CA LYS A 65 7.12 23.71 15.39
C LYS A 65 6.75 22.82 16.56
N GLU A 66 5.91 23.30 17.48
CA GLU A 66 5.41 22.52 18.62
C GLU A 66 4.64 21.27 18.13
N LYS A 67 3.76 21.44 17.12
CA LYS A 67 3.05 20.30 16.50
C LYS A 67 4.03 19.27 15.94
N TYR A 68 5.05 19.71 15.23
CA TYR A 68 6.07 18.83 14.67
C TYR A 68 6.86 18.09 15.76
N GLU A 69 7.26 18.79 16.82
CA GLU A 69 7.99 18.19 17.94
C GLU A 69 7.14 17.10 18.62
N LYS A 70 5.87 17.35 18.89
CA LYS A 70 4.93 16.35 19.42
C LYS A 70 4.79 15.14 18.51
N GLN A 71 4.70 15.34 17.20
CA GLN A 71 4.68 14.23 16.23
C GLN A 71 5.96 13.40 16.28
N GLN A 72 7.14 14.05 16.40
CA GLN A 72 8.41 13.34 16.52
C GLN A 72 8.52 12.56 17.83
N GLU A 73 8.04 13.11 18.95
CA GLU A 73 7.98 12.42 20.24
C GLU A 73 7.07 11.19 20.16
N THR A 74 5.88 11.34 19.56
CA THR A 74 4.97 10.20 19.33
C THR A 74 5.61 9.13 18.47
N LYS A 75 6.31 9.53 17.39
CA LYS A 75 7.02 8.59 16.53
C LYS A 75 8.11 7.83 17.30
N LYS A 76 8.90 8.53 18.11
CA LYS A 76 9.93 7.90 18.96
C LYS A 76 9.30 6.93 19.96
N LEU A 77 8.17 7.31 20.58
CA LEU A 77 7.45 6.43 21.51
C LEU A 77 6.99 5.15 20.79
N LEU A 78 6.40 5.27 19.60
CA LEU A 78 6.01 4.09 18.79
C LEU A 78 7.20 3.20 18.43
N GLU A 79 8.37 3.77 18.17
CA GLU A 79 9.59 3.00 17.92
C GLU A 79 10.03 2.18 19.14
N THR A 80 9.77 2.66 20.36
CA THR A 80 10.09 1.90 21.60
C THR A 80 9.16 0.70 21.81
N MET A 81 8.03 0.66 21.12
CA MET A 81 7.09 -0.48 21.20
C MET A 81 7.52 -1.64 20.29
N LYS A 82 8.44 -1.42 19.37
CA LYS A 82 8.96 -2.50 18.51
C LYS A 82 9.64 -3.58 19.36
N GLY A 83 9.42 -4.84 18.99
CA GLY A 83 9.93 -5.99 19.71
C GLY A 83 9.14 -6.39 20.96
N GLN A 84 8.09 -5.66 21.31
CA GLN A 84 7.20 -6.03 22.41
C GLN A 84 6.13 -7.00 21.92
N GLU A 85 5.60 -7.81 22.83
CA GLU A 85 4.49 -8.69 22.50
C GLU A 85 3.17 -7.91 22.42
N ASP A 86 2.38 -8.17 21.37
CA ASP A 86 1.05 -7.60 21.19
C ASP A 86 0.05 -8.33 22.09
N ILE A 87 -0.16 -7.80 23.28
CA ILE A 87 -1.01 -8.40 24.31
C ILE A 87 -2.07 -7.39 24.74
N THR A 88 -3.33 -7.85 24.82
CA THR A 88 -4.44 -7.03 25.36
C THR A 88 -4.32 -6.90 26.88
N LEU A 89 -5.07 -5.95 27.48
CA LEU A 89 -5.04 -5.73 28.94
C LEU A 89 -5.45 -6.96 29.76
N ASP A 90 -6.26 -7.84 29.21
CA ASP A 90 -6.66 -9.11 29.80
C ASP A 90 -5.65 -10.26 29.51
N GLY A 91 -4.49 -9.95 28.93
CA GLY A 91 -3.39 -10.90 28.71
C GLY A 91 -3.53 -11.75 27.44
N LYS A 92 -4.48 -11.46 26.55
CA LYS A 92 -4.66 -12.21 25.32
C LYS A 92 -3.65 -11.75 24.26
N LYS A 93 -2.84 -12.67 23.75
CA LYS A 93 -1.91 -12.41 22.64
C LYS A 93 -2.66 -12.20 21.33
N MET A 94 -2.37 -11.11 20.65
CA MET A 94 -2.91 -10.76 19.35
C MET A 94 -1.83 -10.96 18.28
N LEU A 95 -2.27 -11.25 17.06
CA LEU A 95 -1.39 -11.38 15.90
C LEU A 95 -1.64 -10.20 14.97
N LEU A 96 -0.63 -9.34 14.81
CA LEU A 96 -0.70 -8.19 13.91
C LEU A 96 -0.12 -8.55 12.55
N TYR A 97 -0.99 -8.62 11.55
CA TYR A 97 -0.62 -8.91 10.18
C TYR A 97 -0.69 -7.66 9.31
N CYS A 98 0.25 -7.55 8.39
CA CYS A 98 0.36 -6.42 7.47
C CYS A 98 -0.30 -6.72 6.12
N ASN A 99 -0.68 -5.65 5.41
CA ASN A 99 -1.10 -5.74 4.02
C ASN A 99 0.05 -5.29 3.13
N ILE A 100 0.27 -6.00 2.03
CA ILE A 100 1.27 -5.66 1.01
C ILE A 100 0.65 -5.65 -0.39
N GLY A 101 1.25 -4.87 -1.29
CA GLY A 101 0.92 -4.84 -2.71
C GLY A 101 2.02 -5.43 -3.59
N SER A 102 3.26 -5.46 -3.07
CA SER A 102 4.42 -5.95 -3.81
C SER A 102 5.39 -6.70 -2.90
N PRO A 103 6.32 -7.51 -3.48
CA PRO A 103 7.38 -8.16 -2.70
C PRO A 103 8.30 -7.20 -1.95
N GLU A 104 8.51 -5.99 -2.48
CA GLU A 104 9.36 -4.95 -1.91
C GLU A 104 8.83 -4.44 -0.56
N ASP A 105 7.51 -4.50 -0.34
CA ASP A 105 6.86 -4.07 0.90
C ASP A 105 7.27 -4.94 2.12
N VAL A 106 7.78 -6.16 1.89
CA VAL A 106 8.19 -7.08 2.96
C VAL A 106 9.25 -6.46 3.86
N ALA A 107 10.17 -5.68 3.31
CA ALA A 107 11.19 -5.00 4.11
C ALA A 107 10.55 -4.07 5.17
N ALA A 108 9.50 -3.34 4.81
CA ALA A 108 8.75 -2.49 5.73
C ALA A 108 7.96 -3.31 6.77
N VAL A 109 7.38 -4.45 6.36
CA VAL A 109 6.70 -5.37 7.28
C VAL A 109 7.64 -5.84 8.38
N LEU A 110 8.84 -6.29 8.00
CA LEU A 110 9.84 -6.80 8.94
C LEU A 110 10.42 -5.68 9.82
N ALA A 111 10.65 -4.50 9.26
CA ALA A 111 11.13 -3.33 9.99
C ALA A 111 10.14 -2.79 11.05
N ASN A 112 8.86 -3.16 10.93
CA ASN A 112 7.80 -2.80 11.86
C ASN A 112 7.24 -4.01 12.66
N ASP A 113 8.03 -5.06 12.82
CA ASP A 113 7.70 -6.28 13.58
C ASP A 113 6.43 -7.00 13.14
N GLY A 114 6.03 -6.85 11.87
CA GLY A 114 4.89 -7.56 11.32
C GLY A 114 4.98 -9.07 11.56
N GLN A 115 3.95 -9.65 12.18
CA GLN A 115 3.94 -11.06 12.58
C GLN A 115 3.50 -11.99 11.44
N GLY A 116 3.10 -11.40 10.32
CA GLY A 116 2.69 -12.09 9.11
C GLY A 116 2.15 -11.13 8.08
N ILE A 117 1.77 -11.66 6.94
CA ILE A 117 1.06 -10.94 5.89
C ILE A 117 -0.37 -11.45 5.89
N GLY A 118 -1.32 -10.58 6.24
CA GLY A 118 -2.75 -10.87 6.27
C GLY A 118 -3.41 -10.71 4.92
N LEU A 119 -2.79 -9.91 4.04
CA LEU A 119 -3.24 -9.74 2.67
C LEU A 119 -2.08 -9.33 1.76
N PHE A 120 -1.67 -10.23 0.88
CA PHE A 120 -0.90 -9.87 -0.30
C PHE A 120 -1.88 -9.69 -1.47
N ARG A 121 -1.99 -8.46 -1.94
CA ARG A 121 -2.86 -8.07 -3.05
C ARG A 121 -2.20 -8.41 -4.37
N SER A 122 -2.41 -9.63 -4.84
CA SER A 122 -1.75 -10.16 -6.04
C SER A 122 -2.14 -9.44 -7.34
N GLU A 123 -3.24 -8.69 -7.33
CA GLU A 123 -3.65 -7.90 -8.49
C GLU A 123 -2.61 -6.87 -8.94
N PHE A 124 -1.75 -6.40 -8.05
CA PHE A 124 -0.68 -5.47 -8.43
C PHE A 124 0.34 -6.09 -9.40
N LEU A 125 0.53 -7.41 -9.37
CA LEU A 125 1.36 -8.10 -10.37
C LEU A 125 0.77 -7.98 -11.78
N TYR A 126 -0.56 -8.00 -11.88
CA TYR A 126 -1.27 -7.83 -13.13
C TYR A 126 -1.34 -6.36 -13.57
N LEU A 127 -1.58 -5.44 -12.61
CA LEU A 127 -1.68 -4.01 -12.90
C LEU A 127 -0.35 -3.39 -13.38
N SER A 128 0.78 -3.96 -12.99
CA SER A 128 2.11 -3.49 -13.39
C SER A 128 2.63 -4.16 -14.67
N ALA A 129 1.95 -5.18 -15.17
CA ALA A 129 2.35 -5.93 -16.36
C ALA A 129 1.64 -5.41 -17.63
N SER A 130 2.23 -5.62 -18.78
CA SER A 130 1.64 -5.31 -20.09
C SER A 130 0.81 -6.46 -20.68
N ASP A 131 0.87 -7.65 -20.08
CA ASP A 131 0.13 -8.86 -20.44
C ASP A 131 -0.05 -9.72 -19.18
N TYR A 132 -0.77 -10.83 -19.29
CA TYR A 132 -0.97 -11.77 -18.19
C TYR A 132 0.37 -12.26 -17.63
N PRO A 133 0.63 -12.03 -16.30
CA PRO A 133 1.84 -12.55 -15.68
C PRO A 133 1.94 -14.06 -15.82
N THR A 134 3.09 -14.54 -16.25
CA THR A 134 3.37 -15.96 -16.39
C THR A 134 3.36 -16.69 -15.05
N GLU A 135 3.30 -18.02 -15.08
CA GLU A 135 3.42 -18.85 -13.86
C GLU A 135 4.74 -18.58 -13.14
N ASP A 136 5.84 -18.40 -13.88
CA ASP A 136 7.16 -18.19 -13.27
C ASP A 136 7.30 -16.80 -12.65
N GLU A 137 6.80 -15.74 -13.28
CA GLU A 137 6.79 -14.39 -12.70
C GLU A 137 5.98 -14.34 -11.40
N GLN A 138 4.81 -14.93 -11.39
CA GLN A 138 3.98 -15.03 -10.20
C GLN A 138 4.66 -15.89 -9.12
N PHE A 139 5.22 -17.04 -9.51
CA PHE A 139 5.94 -17.93 -8.58
C PHE A 139 7.10 -17.19 -7.91
N GLU A 140 7.93 -16.47 -8.66
CA GLU A 140 9.07 -15.74 -8.09
C GLU A 140 8.62 -14.66 -7.11
N ALA A 141 7.55 -13.91 -7.42
CA ALA A 141 6.98 -12.93 -6.50
C ALA A 141 6.50 -13.59 -5.20
N TYR A 142 5.73 -14.67 -5.28
CA TYR A 142 5.21 -15.36 -4.10
C TYR A 142 6.32 -16.07 -3.30
N ARG A 143 7.28 -16.68 -3.98
CA ARG A 143 8.44 -17.34 -3.36
C ARG A 143 9.29 -16.35 -2.58
N SER A 144 9.60 -15.19 -3.17
CA SER A 144 10.43 -14.17 -2.51
C SER A 144 9.79 -13.70 -1.20
N VAL A 145 8.48 -13.43 -1.22
CA VAL A 145 7.72 -13.03 -0.04
C VAL A 145 7.70 -14.15 1.01
N ALA A 146 7.35 -15.38 0.61
CA ALA A 146 7.27 -16.51 1.52
C ALA A 146 8.61 -16.81 2.21
N THR A 147 9.71 -16.73 1.44
CA THR A 147 11.08 -16.93 1.94
C THR A 147 11.47 -15.82 2.91
N ALA A 148 11.26 -14.54 2.55
CA ALA A 148 11.62 -13.40 3.38
C ALA A 148 10.84 -13.37 4.70
N MET A 149 9.58 -13.83 4.71
CA MET A 149 8.75 -13.91 5.91
C MET A 149 9.18 -15.05 6.86
N ASN A 150 10.11 -15.91 6.48
CA ASN A 150 10.79 -16.89 7.33
C ASN A 150 9.84 -17.68 8.25
N GLY A 151 8.88 -18.39 7.68
CA GLY A 151 7.91 -19.23 8.40
C GLY A 151 6.73 -18.47 9.03
N LYS A 152 6.69 -17.13 8.98
CA LYS A 152 5.49 -16.35 9.31
C LYS A 152 4.43 -16.57 8.22
N ARG A 153 3.14 -16.50 8.59
CA ARG A 153 2.05 -16.72 7.64
C ARG A 153 1.97 -15.61 6.59
N VAL A 154 1.75 -16.01 5.34
CA VAL A 154 1.49 -15.14 4.21
C VAL A 154 0.15 -15.52 3.59
N VAL A 155 -0.85 -14.65 3.70
CA VAL A 155 -2.14 -14.82 3.02
C VAL A 155 -2.07 -14.11 1.68
N ILE A 156 -2.19 -14.86 0.59
CA ILE A 156 -2.18 -14.33 -0.77
C ILE A 156 -3.59 -14.43 -1.34
N ARG A 157 -4.15 -13.27 -1.68
CA ARG A 157 -5.45 -13.22 -2.35
C ARG A 157 -5.29 -13.55 -3.83
N THR A 158 -6.16 -14.40 -4.35
CA THR A 158 -6.26 -14.60 -5.79
C THR A 158 -6.68 -13.31 -6.49
N LEU A 159 -6.55 -13.28 -7.79
CA LEU A 159 -6.83 -12.12 -8.62
C LEU A 159 -8.14 -11.40 -8.21
N ASP A 160 -8.02 -10.10 -7.87
CA ASP A 160 -9.16 -9.21 -7.59
C ASP A 160 -9.10 -7.97 -8.48
N ILE A 161 -9.37 -8.18 -9.76
CA ILE A 161 -9.54 -7.15 -10.78
C ILE A 161 -11.02 -7.11 -11.17
N GLY A 162 -11.51 -5.92 -11.50
CA GLY A 162 -12.85 -5.65 -11.98
C GLY A 162 -12.84 -4.48 -12.98
N ALA A 163 -13.99 -4.12 -13.53
CA ALA A 163 -14.10 -3.01 -14.49
C ALA A 163 -13.72 -1.63 -13.93
N ASP A 164 -13.59 -1.52 -12.60
CA ASP A 164 -13.07 -0.35 -11.88
C ASP A 164 -11.54 -0.18 -11.96
N LYS A 165 -10.84 -1.25 -12.36
CA LYS A 165 -9.38 -1.27 -12.54
C LYS A 165 -9.09 -1.56 -14.00
N GLN A 166 -8.86 -0.52 -14.79
CA GLN A 166 -8.60 -0.66 -16.22
C GLN A 166 -7.26 -1.36 -16.44
N VAL A 167 -7.35 -2.55 -17.01
CA VAL A 167 -6.22 -3.36 -17.49
C VAL A 167 -6.57 -3.78 -18.91
N ASP A 168 -5.95 -3.12 -19.89
CA ASP A 168 -6.35 -3.20 -21.29
C ASP A 168 -6.40 -4.65 -21.83
N TYR A 169 -5.41 -5.48 -21.45
CA TYR A 169 -5.33 -6.86 -21.93
C TYR A 169 -6.40 -7.82 -21.31
N PHE A 170 -7.17 -7.33 -20.30
CA PHE A 170 -8.33 -8.09 -19.79
C PHE A 170 -9.58 -7.93 -20.68
N ASP A 171 -9.62 -6.91 -21.53
CA ASP A 171 -10.76 -6.63 -22.43
C ASP A 171 -12.10 -6.71 -21.69
N MET A 172 -12.19 -6.01 -20.56
CA MET A 172 -13.39 -6.00 -19.75
C MET A 172 -14.33 -4.90 -20.22
N LYS A 173 -15.60 -5.27 -20.34
CA LYS A 173 -16.67 -4.29 -20.67
C LYS A 173 -16.90 -3.37 -19.48
N GLU A 174 -17.22 -2.11 -19.78
CA GLU A 174 -17.73 -1.19 -18.76
C GLU A 174 -19.00 -1.74 -18.14
N GLU A 175 -19.11 -1.61 -16.82
CA GLU A 175 -20.25 -2.04 -16.04
C GLU A 175 -20.74 -0.87 -15.18
N GLU A 176 -22.06 -0.69 -15.09
CA GLU A 176 -22.66 0.37 -14.26
C GLU A 176 -22.31 0.20 -12.78
N ASN A 177 -22.19 -1.04 -12.32
CA ASN A 177 -21.80 -1.36 -10.95
C ASN A 177 -20.69 -2.43 -10.92
N PRO A 178 -19.42 -2.03 -11.08
CA PRO A 178 -18.29 -2.96 -11.13
C PRO A 178 -18.15 -3.86 -9.89
N ALA A 179 -18.63 -3.41 -8.73
CA ALA A 179 -18.56 -4.22 -7.51
C ALA A 179 -19.46 -5.46 -7.56
N LEU A 180 -20.56 -5.39 -8.27
CA LEU A 180 -21.52 -6.49 -8.46
C LEU A 180 -21.30 -7.23 -9.78
N GLY A 181 -20.43 -6.72 -10.64
CA GLY A 181 -20.16 -7.24 -11.98
C GLY A 181 -19.20 -8.41 -12.03
N VAL A 182 -18.60 -8.61 -13.21
CA VAL A 182 -17.61 -9.66 -13.46
C VAL A 182 -16.26 -9.22 -12.91
N ARG A 183 -15.94 -9.67 -11.71
CA ARG A 183 -14.67 -9.36 -11.03
C ARG A 183 -14.15 -10.57 -10.23
N ALA A 184 -12.91 -10.49 -9.78
CA ALA A 184 -12.30 -11.43 -8.85
C ALA A 184 -12.50 -12.89 -9.27
N ILE A 185 -13.06 -13.69 -8.37
CA ILE A 185 -13.33 -15.12 -8.62
C ILE A 185 -14.23 -15.36 -9.84
N ARG A 186 -15.14 -14.43 -10.19
CA ARG A 186 -15.97 -14.58 -11.38
C ARG A 186 -15.16 -14.48 -12.66
N ILE A 187 -14.13 -13.61 -12.72
CA ILE A 187 -13.17 -13.60 -13.83
C ILE A 187 -12.41 -14.93 -13.87
N CYS A 188 -11.93 -15.39 -12.73
CA CYS A 188 -11.18 -16.64 -12.61
C CYS A 188 -11.99 -17.86 -13.11
N LEU A 189 -13.29 -17.89 -12.85
CA LEU A 189 -14.19 -18.96 -13.34
C LEU A 189 -14.49 -18.85 -14.82
N ASN A 190 -14.56 -17.63 -15.36
CA ASN A 190 -14.77 -17.39 -16.78
C ASN A 190 -13.48 -17.58 -17.61
N ARG A 191 -12.31 -17.44 -16.98
CA ARG A 191 -10.97 -17.59 -17.56
C ARG A 191 -10.13 -18.58 -16.75
N PRO A 192 -10.48 -19.88 -16.80
CA PRO A 192 -9.86 -20.88 -15.93
C PRO A 192 -8.37 -21.08 -16.19
N GLU A 193 -7.86 -20.72 -17.36
CA GLU A 193 -6.43 -20.74 -17.68
C GLU A 193 -5.65 -19.72 -16.83
N VAL A 194 -6.14 -18.49 -16.66
CA VAL A 194 -5.54 -17.46 -15.83
C VAL A 194 -5.52 -17.91 -14.35
N PHE A 195 -6.64 -18.43 -13.88
CA PHE A 195 -6.76 -18.92 -12.51
C PHE A 195 -5.86 -20.12 -12.24
N ARG A 196 -5.77 -21.07 -13.17
CA ARG A 196 -4.89 -22.23 -13.06
C ARG A 196 -3.42 -21.83 -12.99
N THR A 197 -3.00 -20.88 -13.83
CA THR A 197 -1.63 -20.32 -13.81
C THR A 197 -1.32 -19.75 -12.42
N GLN A 198 -2.20 -18.93 -11.86
CA GLN A 198 -2.01 -18.36 -10.53
C GLN A 198 -1.95 -19.43 -9.44
N LEU A 199 -2.90 -20.39 -9.44
CA LEU A 199 -2.92 -21.46 -8.44
C LEU A 199 -1.66 -22.32 -8.51
N ARG A 200 -1.15 -22.64 -9.70
CA ARG A 200 0.11 -23.39 -9.85
C ARG A 200 1.28 -22.64 -9.27
N ALA A 201 1.39 -21.33 -9.53
CA ALA A 201 2.43 -20.48 -8.96
C ALA A 201 2.36 -20.46 -7.42
N LEU A 202 1.15 -20.35 -6.84
CA LEU A 202 0.91 -20.38 -5.40
C LEU A 202 1.31 -21.72 -4.78
N TYR A 203 0.93 -22.85 -5.41
CA TYR A 203 1.31 -24.17 -4.93
C TYR A 203 2.83 -24.39 -5.00
N ARG A 204 3.49 -23.97 -6.08
CA ARG A 204 4.95 -24.03 -6.17
C ARG A 204 5.63 -23.21 -5.08
N ALA A 205 5.12 -22.01 -4.80
CA ALA A 205 5.67 -21.14 -3.77
C ALA A 205 5.44 -21.64 -2.35
N SER A 206 4.42 -22.47 -2.11
CA SER A 206 4.05 -22.97 -0.77
C SER A 206 5.12 -23.82 -0.09
N VAL A 207 6.07 -24.38 -0.84
CA VAL A 207 7.20 -25.14 -0.25
C VAL A 207 8.24 -24.23 0.41
N TYR A 208 8.19 -22.91 0.16
CA TYR A 208 9.15 -21.94 0.68
C TYR A 208 8.65 -21.21 1.93
N GLY A 209 7.40 -21.41 2.36
CA GLY A 209 6.85 -20.78 3.54
C GLY A 209 5.39 -21.12 3.80
N LYS A 210 4.82 -20.55 4.85
CA LYS A 210 3.43 -20.79 5.25
C LYS A 210 2.48 -19.92 4.43
N ILE A 211 2.12 -20.36 3.24
CA ILE A 211 1.16 -19.67 2.38
C ILE A 211 -0.26 -20.13 2.72
N ALA A 212 -1.18 -19.17 2.81
CA ALA A 212 -2.62 -19.37 2.81
C ALA A 212 -3.20 -18.65 1.58
N ILE A 213 -4.15 -19.28 0.91
CA ILE A 213 -4.79 -18.73 -0.29
C ILE A 213 -6.17 -18.19 0.10
N MET A 214 -6.43 -16.93 -0.27
CA MET A 214 -7.72 -16.27 -0.10
C MET A 214 -8.38 -16.14 -1.48
N PHE A 215 -9.60 -16.63 -1.59
CA PHE A 215 -10.40 -16.57 -2.81
C PHE A 215 -11.35 -15.38 -2.80
#